data_72aa418ec42cec9dfa700deebe107822
#
_entry.id   72aa418ec42cec9dfa700deebe107822
#
_cell.length_a   1.000
_cell.length_b   1.000
_cell.length_c   1.000
_cell.angle_alpha   90.00
_cell.angle_beta   90.00
_cell.angle_gamma   90.00
#
_symmetry.space_group_name_H-M   'P 1'
#
loop_
_entity.id
_entity.type
_entity.pdbx_description
1 polymer ?
#
loop_
_entity_poly.entity_id
_entity_poly.type
_entity_poly.pdbx_seq_one_letter_code
_entity_poly.pdbx_strand_id
1 'polypeptide(L)'
;MIRPLLGLLLAAGLAAPAAAQTTPLYQPRDIQRAFQKGTRAMDGRPGPNYWQNRARYNITVQAAPPARDIRGRETITYFNNSPDTLRQVVLRIIQNIHKPGASRDGDASPDYLTSGVVIDTLLVGGQLKPMPANLGTAPGVRLPKPLAPHDSVKFAVAWHYPISVESGREGMIDPTTYFLAYFYPRIAVYDDYAGWDRLPFVDSKEFYNDFNDYTLRVQAPANYIVWATGTLQNPDQVLQKAAAKRLKQSMTSDKVIHVATAADLAKKSITNQQAMNTWVWTAKDISDVTVGLSDHYVWDAASVVVDAKAKRRASMQAAYADSTVDFRESVKNGQFALGWFSDPKNWPGIPYPFPKMTAFQGFADMEYPMMVNDSPQKDPKFAQFVQDHEIAHTYFPFYMGINESRYAYMDEGWATTFERLINTAENGAATADEFYKQFRVSRWINDRSTAEDLPIITPSSELRAGYGNNAYGKPSLSYFALKDMLGDDLFKKSLHEYMARWHGKHPIPWDYFNSMSSASGQDLNWFFQNWFFTNNYIDLAVGAVNGTTLTVQNIGGFAVPFDVVVEYADGSKATLHQSPAVWQANQRLATITLPKAAKTVALQGGIFMDANEKDNTWAQR
;
A
#
# COMPACT_ATOMS: atom_id res chain seq x y z
N MET A 1 -28.67 -55.16 -66.84
CA MET A 1 -28.24 -53.77 -66.83
C MET A 1 -28.97 -53.04 -65.70
N ILE A 2 -28.34 -52.96 -64.58
CA ILE A 2 -28.91 -52.23 -63.39
C ILE A 2 -27.80 -51.27 -62.95
N ARG A 3 -28.07 -49.96 -63.03
CA ARG A 3 -27.19 -48.89 -62.53
C ARG A 3 -27.56 -48.61 -61.05
N PRO A 4 -26.61 -48.46 -60.12
CA PRO A 4 -26.92 -47.93 -58.82
C PRO A 4 -26.79 -46.40 -58.77
N LEU A 5 -27.78 -45.74 -58.20
CA LEU A 5 -27.73 -44.34 -57.81
C LEU A 5 -26.80 -44.18 -56.62
N LEU A 6 -25.81 -43.27 -56.74
CA LEU A 6 -24.99 -42.82 -55.65
C LEU A 6 -25.69 -41.61 -54.98
N GLY A 7 -26.14 -41.76 -53.73
CA GLY A 7 -26.65 -40.65 -52.91
C GLY A 7 -25.49 -39.91 -52.23
N LEU A 8 -25.35 -38.60 -52.50
CA LEU A 8 -24.44 -37.71 -51.80
C LEU A 8 -25.06 -37.32 -50.45
N LEU A 9 -24.49 -37.81 -49.35
CA LEU A 9 -24.77 -37.29 -47.98
C LEU A 9 -23.89 -36.06 -47.74
N LEU A 10 -24.50 -34.86 -47.73
CA LEU A 10 -23.85 -33.65 -47.20
C LEU A 10 -23.83 -33.75 -45.67
N ALA A 11 -22.65 -33.98 -45.11
CA ALA A 11 -22.40 -33.81 -43.68
C ALA A 11 -22.21 -32.32 -43.39
N ALA A 12 -23.23 -31.66 -42.81
CA ALA A 12 -23.11 -30.36 -42.23
C ALA A 12 -22.31 -30.48 -40.91
N GLY A 13 -21.01 -30.18 -40.98
CA GLY A 13 -20.17 -30.06 -39.82
C GLY A 13 -20.55 -28.80 -39.01
N LEU A 14 -21.20 -29.01 -37.89
CA LEU A 14 -21.33 -27.97 -36.86
C LEU A 14 -19.90 -27.66 -36.35
N ALA A 15 -19.31 -26.56 -36.81
CA ALA A 15 -18.13 -26.00 -36.21
C ALA A 15 -18.52 -25.49 -34.78
N ALA A 16 -18.20 -26.28 -33.75
CA ALA A 16 -18.22 -25.77 -32.40
C ALA A 16 -17.23 -24.59 -32.33
N PRO A 17 -17.61 -23.47 -31.69
CA PRO A 17 -16.67 -22.40 -31.50
C PRO A 17 -15.46 -22.95 -30.72
N ALA A 18 -14.28 -22.85 -31.32
CA ALA A 18 -13.04 -23.14 -30.60
C ALA A 18 -13.00 -22.24 -29.38
N ALA A 19 -13.17 -22.81 -28.19
CA ALA A 19 -12.88 -22.12 -26.97
C ALA A 19 -11.44 -21.60 -27.11
N ALA A 20 -11.26 -20.30 -27.14
CA ALA A 20 -9.95 -19.69 -27.14
C ALA A 20 -9.19 -20.27 -25.96
N GLN A 21 -8.14 -21.06 -26.22
CA GLN A 21 -7.28 -21.56 -25.15
C GLN A 21 -6.64 -20.34 -24.51
N THR A 22 -7.08 -20.06 -23.27
CA THR A 22 -6.54 -18.97 -22.48
C THR A 22 -5.09 -19.29 -22.17
N THR A 23 -4.18 -18.42 -22.58
CA THR A 23 -2.77 -18.57 -22.27
C THR A 23 -2.59 -18.33 -20.78
N PRO A 24 -2.10 -19.29 -20.00
CA PRO A 24 -1.86 -19.09 -18.59
C PRO A 24 -0.81 -17.98 -18.39
N LEU A 25 -0.98 -17.17 -17.34
CA LEU A 25 -0.01 -16.14 -16.98
C LEU A 25 1.33 -16.80 -16.63
N TYR A 26 2.43 -16.17 -17.05
CA TYR A 26 3.75 -16.62 -16.67
C TYR A 26 3.91 -16.65 -15.14
N GLN A 27 4.47 -17.73 -14.63
CA GLN A 27 4.81 -17.90 -13.21
C GLN A 27 6.30 -18.21 -13.07
N PRO A 28 7.07 -17.45 -12.28
CA PRO A 28 8.42 -17.81 -11.88
C PRO A 28 8.47 -19.17 -11.15
N ARG A 29 9.64 -19.82 -11.13
CA ARG A 29 9.79 -21.18 -10.57
C ARG A 29 9.44 -21.28 -9.09
N ASP A 30 9.69 -20.25 -8.31
CA ASP A 30 9.34 -20.18 -6.89
C ASP A 30 7.82 -20.11 -6.70
N ILE A 31 7.14 -19.33 -7.49
CA ILE A 31 5.67 -19.23 -7.51
C ILE A 31 5.05 -20.57 -7.95
N GLN A 32 5.57 -21.18 -9.03
CA GLN A 32 5.11 -22.51 -9.46
C GLN A 32 5.21 -23.55 -8.32
N ARG A 33 6.31 -23.51 -7.55
CA ARG A 33 6.48 -24.41 -6.40
C ARG A 33 5.45 -24.18 -5.30
N ALA A 34 5.06 -22.93 -5.02
CA ALA A 34 4.02 -22.63 -4.03
C ALA A 34 2.68 -23.25 -4.42
N PHE A 35 2.27 -23.12 -5.70
CA PHE A 35 1.08 -23.79 -6.21
C PHE A 35 1.20 -25.32 -6.16
N GLN A 36 2.34 -25.89 -6.53
CA GLN A 36 2.59 -27.34 -6.48
C GLN A 36 2.55 -27.89 -5.05
N LYS A 37 3.04 -27.13 -4.05
CA LYS A 37 2.96 -27.48 -2.62
C LYS A 37 1.55 -27.33 -2.04
N GLY A 38 0.63 -26.74 -2.79
CA GLY A 38 -0.74 -26.47 -2.35
C GLY A 38 -0.82 -25.40 -1.27
N THR A 39 0.16 -24.52 -1.16
CA THR A 39 0.07 -23.34 -0.30
C THR A 39 -0.78 -22.24 -0.93
N ARG A 40 -0.92 -22.26 -2.26
CA ARG A 40 -1.76 -21.33 -3.03
C ARG A 40 -2.64 -22.11 -4.01
N ALA A 41 -3.83 -21.59 -4.30
CA ALA A 41 -4.82 -22.25 -5.15
C ALA A 41 -5.11 -21.42 -6.42
N MET A 42 -5.42 -22.12 -7.54
CA MET A 42 -5.69 -21.49 -8.85
C MET A 42 -7.00 -20.67 -8.88
N ASP A 43 -7.84 -20.80 -7.87
CA ASP A 43 -9.03 -19.94 -7.69
C ASP A 43 -8.71 -18.66 -6.89
N GLY A 44 -7.45 -18.44 -6.53
CA GLY A 44 -6.97 -17.28 -5.79
C GLY A 44 -7.16 -17.35 -4.27
N ARG A 45 -7.61 -18.49 -3.72
CA ARG A 45 -7.66 -18.70 -2.27
C ARG A 45 -6.29 -19.11 -1.72
N PRO A 46 -6.02 -18.88 -0.42
CA PRO A 46 -4.99 -19.63 0.27
C PRO A 46 -5.24 -21.12 0.08
N GLY A 47 -4.21 -21.87 -0.32
CA GLY A 47 -4.31 -23.30 -0.49
C GLY A 47 -4.45 -24.04 0.83
N PRO A 48 -4.82 -25.33 0.83
CA PRO A 48 -5.04 -26.10 2.06
C PRO A 48 -3.78 -26.25 2.92
N ASN A 49 -2.61 -26.09 2.32
CA ASN A 49 -1.31 -26.16 3.00
C ASN A 49 -0.72 -24.76 3.27
N TYR A 50 -1.50 -23.68 3.15
CA TYR A 50 -1.03 -22.32 3.45
C TYR A 50 -0.68 -22.20 4.94
N TRP A 51 0.41 -21.54 5.22
CA TRP A 51 0.90 -21.25 6.56
C TRP A 51 1.47 -19.83 6.62
N GLN A 52 1.59 -19.31 7.83
CA GLN A 52 2.22 -18.02 8.09
C GLN A 52 2.82 -18.06 9.48
N ASN A 53 4.07 -17.62 9.61
CA ASN A 53 4.74 -17.48 10.88
C ASN A 53 4.23 -16.23 11.59
N ARG A 54 4.52 -16.13 12.88
CA ARG A 54 4.18 -14.95 13.68
C ARG A 54 5.08 -14.86 14.90
N ALA A 55 5.07 -13.69 15.55
CA ALA A 55 5.80 -13.47 16.76
C ALA A 55 4.99 -12.68 17.80
N ARG A 56 5.46 -12.72 19.05
CA ARG A 56 5.04 -11.81 20.12
C ARG A 56 6.24 -11.00 20.56
N TYR A 57 6.10 -9.67 20.50
CA TYR A 57 7.12 -8.73 20.89
C TYR A 57 6.76 -8.04 22.19
N ASN A 58 7.69 -8.01 23.16
CA ASN A 58 7.66 -7.14 24.33
C ASN A 58 8.84 -6.20 24.25
N ILE A 59 8.59 -4.97 23.82
CA ILE A 59 9.60 -3.95 23.57
C ILE A 59 9.58 -2.92 24.68
N THR A 60 10.73 -2.50 25.17
CA THR A 60 10.91 -1.28 25.94
C THR A 60 11.95 -0.45 25.23
N VAL A 61 11.59 0.78 24.86
CA VAL A 61 12.49 1.75 24.24
C VAL A 61 12.54 3.02 25.10
N GLN A 62 13.71 3.58 25.23
CA GLN A 62 13.96 4.87 25.89
C GLN A 62 14.42 5.89 24.86
N ALA A 63 13.75 7.03 24.85
CA ALA A 63 14.11 8.21 24.08
C ALA A 63 14.03 9.43 25.00
N ALA A 64 15.11 10.17 25.09
CA ALA A 64 15.21 11.34 25.98
C ALA A 64 15.79 12.55 25.21
N PRO A 65 15.03 13.14 24.26
CA PRO A 65 15.51 14.31 23.54
C PRO A 65 15.96 15.43 24.51
N PRO A 66 16.99 16.22 24.16
CA PRO A 66 17.68 16.25 22.86
C PRO A 66 18.81 15.21 22.72
N ALA A 67 18.93 14.25 23.62
CA ALA A 67 19.90 13.17 23.49
C ALA A 67 19.50 12.24 22.34
N ARG A 68 20.42 12.06 21.39
CA ARG A 68 20.19 11.25 20.20
C ARG A 68 20.24 9.73 20.44
N ASP A 69 20.69 9.29 21.60
CA ASP A 69 20.89 7.90 21.93
C ASP A 69 19.55 7.21 22.24
N ILE A 70 19.08 6.39 21.33
CA ILE A 70 17.90 5.55 21.50
C ILE A 70 18.36 4.20 22.03
N ARG A 71 17.78 3.75 23.14
CA ARG A 71 18.10 2.48 23.79
C ARG A 71 16.88 1.59 23.85
N GLY A 72 17.04 0.35 23.46
CA GLY A 72 15.96 -0.60 23.47
C GLY A 72 16.34 -1.95 24.06
N ARG A 73 15.32 -2.63 24.56
CA ARG A 73 15.38 -4.05 24.93
C ARG A 73 14.06 -4.71 24.57
N GLU A 74 14.13 -5.95 24.11
CA GLU A 74 12.92 -6.70 23.79
C GLU A 74 13.06 -8.18 24.10
N THR A 75 11.92 -8.83 24.24
CA THR A 75 11.80 -10.27 24.16
C THR A 75 10.87 -10.62 23.01
N ILE A 76 11.31 -11.54 22.16
CA ILE A 76 10.53 -12.03 21.02
C ILE A 76 10.26 -13.53 21.26
N THR A 77 9.00 -13.93 21.15
CA THR A 77 8.67 -15.35 21.01
C THR A 77 8.23 -15.58 19.57
N TYR A 78 9.06 -16.27 18.80
CA TYR A 78 8.82 -16.58 17.40
C TYR A 78 8.25 -17.98 17.25
N PHE A 79 7.17 -18.13 16.48
CA PHE A 79 6.45 -19.37 16.22
C PHE A 79 6.69 -19.81 14.79
N ASN A 80 7.21 -20.99 14.60
CA ASN A 80 7.41 -21.61 13.29
C ASN A 80 6.16 -22.42 12.91
N ASN A 81 5.23 -21.81 12.19
CA ASN A 81 4.05 -22.50 11.66
C ASN A 81 4.31 -23.17 10.31
N SER A 82 5.51 -22.99 9.73
CA SER A 82 5.88 -23.62 8.46
C SER A 82 6.08 -25.12 8.63
N PRO A 83 5.98 -25.90 7.54
CA PRO A 83 6.33 -27.32 7.55
C PRO A 83 7.85 -27.56 7.61
N ASP A 84 8.66 -26.50 7.55
CA ASP A 84 10.11 -26.60 7.46
C ASP A 84 10.78 -26.56 8.83
N THR A 85 11.90 -27.26 8.98
CA THR A 85 12.79 -27.12 10.15
C THR A 85 13.74 -25.94 9.91
N LEU A 86 13.60 -24.87 10.68
CA LEU A 86 14.39 -23.65 10.54
C LEU A 86 15.72 -23.78 11.31
N ARG A 87 16.85 -23.55 10.63
CA ARG A 87 18.20 -23.59 11.21
C ARG A 87 18.76 -22.22 11.52
N GLN A 88 18.11 -21.19 11.04
CA GLN A 88 18.45 -19.77 11.20
C GLN A 88 17.19 -18.93 11.12
N VAL A 89 17.28 -17.69 11.61
CA VAL A 89 16.35 -16.60 11.32
C VAL A 89 17.10 -15.48 10.63
N VAL A 90 16.38 -14.60 9.94
CA VAL A 90 16.91 -13.32 9.44
C VAL A 90 16.37 -12.22 10.34
N LEU A 91 17.24 -11.34 10.83
CA LEU A 91 16.82 -10.14 11.53
C LEU A 91 16.75 -8.97 10.54
N ARG A 92 15.78 -8.10 10.72
CA ARG A 92 15.69 -6.80 10.05
C ARG A 92 16.21 -5.75 11.04
N ILE A 93 17.35 -5.13 10.69
CA ILE A 93 17.99 -4.07 11.48
C ILE A 93 18.06 -2.84 10.58
N ILE A 94 16.88 -2.23 10.35
CA ILE A 94 16.66 -1.22 9.31
C ILE A 94 17.51 0.02 9.54
N GLN A 95 17.69 0.46 10.80
CA GLN A 95 18.51 1.62 11.15
C GLN A 95 19.98 1.53 10.70
N ASN A 96 20.44 0.34 10.28
CA ASN A 96 21.76 0.19 9.66
C ASN A 96 21.85 0.78 8.24
N ILE A 97 20.73 1.23 7.66
CA ILE A 97 20.73 2.05 6.44
C ILE A 97 21.52 3.36 6.62
N HIS A 98 21.56 3.88 7.83
CA HIS A 98 22.28 5.12 8.16
C HIS A 98 23.78 4.94 8.27
N LYS A 99 24.32 3.72 8.23
CA LYS A 99 25.78 3.51 8.29
C LYS A 99 26.47 4.03 7.03
N PRO A 100 27.64 4.64 7.15
CA PRO A 100 28.49 4.90 5.99
C PRO A 100 28.73 3.60 5.20
N GLY A 101 28.54 3.63 3.88
CA GLY A 101 28.70 2.47 3.00
C GLY A 101 27.56 1.44 3.03
N ALA A 102 26.43 1.70 3.72
CA ALA A 102 25.24 0.90 3.56
C ALA A 102 24.69 1.01 2.12
N SER A 103 24.08 -0.06 1.62
CA SER A 103 23.41 -0.05 0.31
C SER A 103 22.20 0.87 0.37
N ARG A 104 22.12 1.85 -0.54
CA ARG A 104 21.04 2.84 -0.68
C ARG A 104 20.79 3.14 -2.15
N ASP A 105 19.56 3.52 -2.46
CA ASP A 105 19.19 3.93 -3.83
C ASP A 105 19.57 5.39 -4.15
N GLY A 106 19.93 6.19 -3.16
CA GLY A 106 20.35 7.59 -3.31
C GLY A 106 21.58 7.93 -2.48
N ASP A 107 22.04 9.17 -2.63
CA ASP A 107 23.09 9.75 -1.81
C ASP A 107 22.57 10.03 -0.39
N ALA A 108 23.45 9.98 0.59
CA ALA A 108 23.15 10.31 1.98
C ALA A 108 23.90 11.58 2.40
N SER A 109 23.17 12.52 3.01
CA SER A 109 23.77 13.70 3.62
C SER A 109 24.58 13.30 4.87
N PRO A 110 25.52 14.13 5.36
CA PRO A 110 26.18 13.91 6.63
C PRO A 110 25.21 13.80 7.81
N ASP A 111 24.09 14.53 7.78
CA ASP A 111 23.07 14.55 8.83
C ASP A 111 22.22 13.27 8.85
N TYR A 112 22.07 12.62 7.69
CA TYR A 112 21.44 11.31 7.58
C TYR A 112 22.30 10.21 8.20
N LEU A 113 23.63 10.33 8.16
CA LEU A 113 24.54 9.25 8.53
C LEU A 113 24.70 9.13 10.06
N THR A 114 24.76 7.88 10.52
CA THR A 114 24.99 7.52 11.92
C THR A 114 25.90 6.29 12.01
N SER A 115 26.26 5.89 13.25
CA SER A 115 26.97 4.62 13.48
C SER A 115 26.06 3.39 13.28
N GLY A 116 24.74 3.58 13.11
CA GLY A 116 23.75 2.51 13.03
C GLY A 116 23.53 1.80 14.37
N VAL A 117 22.90 0.62 14.31
CA VAL A 117 22.55 -0.16 15.51
C VAL A 117 23.74 -0.96 16.02
N VAL A 118 23.94 -0.87 17.31
CA VAL A 118 24.78 -1.79 18.09
C VAL A 118 23.87 -2.78 18.82
N ILE A 119 24.08 -4.06 18.61
CA ILE A 119 23.44 -5.12 19.40
C ILE A 119 24.28 -5.39 20.63
N ASP A 120 23.87 -4.88 21.76
CA ASP A 120 24.58 -5.03 23.04
C ASP A 120 24.52 -6.48 23.56
N THR A 121 23.36 -7.12 23.37
CA THR A 121 23.13 -8.50 23.79
C THR A 121 22.12 -9.15 22.86
N LEU A 122 22.40 -10.37 22.43
CA LEU A 122 21.44 -11.25 21.76
C LEU A 122 21.48 -12.64 22.43
N LEU A 123 20.37 -13.02 23.04
CA LEU A 123 20.14 -14.37 23.52
C LEU A 123 19.15 -15.08 22.60
N VAL A 124 19.47 -16.29 22.18
CA VAL A 124 18.60 -17.15 21.37
C VAL A 124 18.41 -18.47 22.10
N GLY A 125 17.18 -18.76 22.50
CA GLY A 125 16.89 -19.93 23.33
C GLY A 125 17.70 -19.96 24.63
N GLY A 126 17.98 -18.79 25.22
CA GLY A 126 18.79 -18.61 26.42
C GLY A 126 20.31 -18.64 26.20
N GLN A 127 20.80 -18.88 24.99
CA GLN A 127 22.22 -18.90 24.65
C GLN A 127 22.68 -17.57 24.05
N LEU A 128 23.82 -17.05 24.54
CA LEU A 128 24.43 -15.84 24.01
C LEU A 128 24.90 -16.06 22.57
N LYS A 129 24.56 -15.13 21.69
CA LYS A 129 25.00 -15.08 20.28
C LYS A 129 25.75 -13.79 20.05
N PRO A 130 27.06 -13.81 19.93
CA PRO A 130 27.83 -12.63 19.53
C PRO A 130 27.39 -12.16 18.14
N MET A 131 27.20 -10.86 17.99
CA MET A 131 26.89 -10.24 16.71
C MET A 131 28.10 -9.43 16.22
N PRO A 132 28.47 -9.52 14.93
CA PRO A 132 29.50 -8.68 14.37
C PRO A 132 29.12 -7.20 14.46
N ALA A 133 30.12 -6.32 14.57
CA ALA A 133 29.86 -4.86 14.57
C ALA A 133 29.36 -4.35 13.21
N ASN A 134 29.81 -4.98 12.11
CA ASN A 134 29.44 -4.57 10.76
C ASN A 134 28.26 -5.38 10.22
N LEU A 135 27.06 -5.11 10.74
CA LEU A 135 25.81 -5.71 10.28
C LEU A 135 25.19 -4.85 9.21
N GLY A 136 24.66 -5.49 8.14
CA GLY A 136 23.72 -4.86 7.20
C GLY A 136 22.31 -4.79 7.77
N THR A 137 21.33 -4.49 6.91
CA THR A 137 19.92 -4.35 7.28
C THR A 137 19.17 -5.70 7.40
N ALA A 138 19.75 -6.83 6.92
CA ALA A 138 19.12 -8.16 6.91
C ALA A 138 20.09 -9.30 7.30
N PRO A 139 20.75 -9.26 8.49
CA PRO A 139 21.70 -10.29 8.90
C PRO A 139 21.00 -11.59 9.26
N GLY A 140 21.62 -12.73 8.87
CA GLY A 140 21.22 -14.08 9.29
C GLY A 140 21.76 -14.42 10.69
N VAL A 141 20.92 -15.03 11.52
CA VAL A 141 21.27 -15.52 12.86
C VAL A 141 21.04 -17.01 12.94
N ARG A 142 22.11 -17.79 13.11
CA ARG A 142 22.02 -19.25 13.26
C ARG A 142 21.42 -19.61 14.62
N LEU A 143 20.40 -20.47 14.61
CA LEU A 143 19.78 -20.98 15.81
C LEU A 143 20.69 -21.99 16.54
N PRO A 144 20.72 -22.00 17.88
CA PRO A 144 21.51 -22.98 18.65
C PRO A 144 21.00 -24.41 18.46
N LYS A 145 19.69 -24.56 18.26
CA LYS A 145 19.01 -25.81 17.90
C LYS A 145 18.09 -25.53 16.72
N PRO A 146 17.95 -26.45 15.75
CA PRO A 146 16.95 -26.33 14.70
C PRO A 146 15.55 -26.17 15.31
N LEU A 147 14.77 -25.27 14.78
CA LEU A 147 13.40 -25.01 15.19
C LEU A 147 12.46 -25.87 14.33
N ALA A 148 11.85 -26.86 14.93
CA ALA A 148 10.96 -27.79 14.25
C ALA A 148 9.66 -27.10 13.81
N PRO A 149 8.90 -27.68 12.85
CA PRO A 149 7.53 -27.27 12.56
C PRO A 149 6.68 -27.21 13.84
N HIS A 150 5.86 -26.15 13.94
CA HIS A 150 4.94 -25.90 15.06
C HIS A 150 5.60 -25.70 16.43
N ASP A 151 6.91 -25.46 16.47
CA ASP A 151 7.66 -25.14 17.69
C ASP A 151 7.93 -23.61 17.76
N SER A 152 8.48 -23.15 18.88
CA SER A 152 8.81 -21.75 19.10
C SER A 152 10.19 -21.56 19.69
N VAL A 153 10.76 -20.39 19.45
CA VAL A 153 12.05 -19.97 20.03
C VAL A 153 11.94 -18.57 20.63
N LYS A 154 12.59 -18.36 21.77
CA LYS A 154 12.65 -17.06 22.43
C LYS A 154 13.96 -16.35 22.12
N PHE A 155 13.85 -15.05 21.83
CA PHE A 155 14.98 -14.14 21.72
C PHE A 155 14.88 -13.11 22.85
N ALA A 156 16.04 -12.67 23.35
CA ALA A 156 16.13 -11.45 24.14
C ALA A 156 17.24 -10.60 23.52
N VAL A 157 16.89 -9.36 23.19
CA VAL A 157 17.78 -8.42 22.47
C VAL A 157 17.87 -7.14 23.29
N ALA A 158 19.08 -6.62 23.44
CA ALA A 158 19.33 -5.25 23.88
C ALA A 158 20.15 -4.55 22.79
N TRP A 159 19.78 -3.30 22.50
CA TRP A 159 20.43 -2.51 21.44
C TRP A 159 20.41 -1.02 21.76
N HIS A 160 21.26 -0.31 21.05
CA HIS A 160 21.20 1.15 21.00
C HIS A 160 21.64 1.67 19.64
N TYR A 161 21.25 2.90 19.31
CA TYR A 161 21.70 3.62 18.14
C TYR A 161 21.49 5.12 18.30
N PRO A 162 22.29 5.97 17.65
CA PRO A 162 22.00 7.39 17.55
C PRO A 162 20.97 7.63 16.45
N ILE A 163 19.84 8.30 16.77
CA ILE A 163 18.85 8.69 15.78
C ILE A 163 19.46 9.65 14.75
N SER A 164 19.05 9.55 13.48
CA SER A 164 19.44 10.47 12.41
C SER A 164 19.02 11.90 12.72
N VAL A 165 19.87 12.88 12.40
CA VAL A 165 19.52 14.30 12.50
C VAL A 165 18.60 14.72 11.36
N GLU A 166 18.79 14.09 10.19
CA GLU A 166 17.90 14.30 9.06
C GLU A 166 16.59 13.55 9.30
N SER A 167 15.46 14.27 9.22
CA SER A 167 14.13 13.69 9.24
C SER A 167 13.73 13.22 7.84
N GLY A 168 13.14 12.04 7.79
CA GLY A 168 12.54 11.44 6.62
C GLY A 168 11.49 10.44 7.10
N ARG A 169 11.55 9.20 6.62
CA ARG A 169 10.70 8.09 7.12
C ARG A 169 10.78 7.93 8.64
N GLU A 170 11.89 8.31 9.25
CA GLU A 170 12.15 8.42 10.68
C GLU A 170 13.22 9.48 10.93
N GLY A 171 13.51 9.82 12.18
CA GLY A 171 14.58 10.76 12.52
C GLY A 171 14.15 11.88 13.44
N MET A 172 15.03 12.87 13.58
CA MET A 172 14.75 14.09 14.32
C MET A 172 14.01 15.09 13.44
N ILE A 173 12.79 15.44 13.81
CA ILE A 173 12.03 16.52 13.13
C ILE A 173 12.56 17.88 13.61
N ASP A 174 12.88 17.95 14.88
CA ASP A 174 13.58 19.04 15.54
C ASP A 174 14.30 18.51 16.80
N PRO A 175 15.09 19.32 17.54
CA PRO A 175 15.87 18.83 18.68
C PRO A 175 15.06 18.15 19.79
N THR A 176 13.75 18.40 19.87
CA THR A 176 12.87 17.84 20.91
C THR A 176 11.68 17.07 20.36
N THR A 177 11.60 16.86 19.04
CA THR A 177 10.57 16.06 18.38
C THR A 177 11.21 14.96 17.56
N TYR A 178 10.94 13.71 17.92
CA TYR A 178 11.48 12.52 17.22
C TYR A 178 10.35 11.67 16.67
N PHE A 179 10.60 11.10 15.49
CA PHE A 179 9.78 10.04 14.94
C PHE A 179 10.64 8.78 14.82
N LEU A 180 10.25 7.73 15.53
CA LEU A 180 10.96 6.45 15.56
C LEU A 180 10.15 5.42 14.76
N ALA A 181 10.65 5.07 13.60
CA ALA A 181 10.17 3.93 12.83
C ALA A 181 11.31 2.92 12.66
N TYR A 182 10.97 1.63 12.52
CA TYR A 182 11.98 0.58 12.27
C TYR A 182 13.07 0.50 13.35
N PHE A 183 12.79 0.99 14.54
CA PHE A 183 13.74 1.28 15.61
C PHE A 183 14.20 0.05 16.40
N TYR A 184 13.62 -1.11 16.15
CA TYR A 184 13.89 -2.36 16.88
C TYR A 184 14.29 -3.48 15.92
N PRO A 185 15.18 -4.41 16.33
CA PRO A 185 15.46 -5.62 15.59
C PRO A 185 14.23 -6.51 15.48
N ARG A 186 13.77 -6.84 14.27
CA ARG A 186 12.62 -7.71 14.07
C ARG A 186 12.99 -8.93 13.23
N ILE A 187 12.21 -10.02 13.34
CA ILE A 187 12.41 -11.20 12.54
C ILE A 187 11.76 -10.98 11.19
N ALA A 188 12.49 -11.24 10.11
CA ALA A 188 12.02 -11.14 8.74
C ALA A 188 10.93 -12.19 8.46
N VAL A 189 10.11 -11.96 7.45
CA VAL A 189 9.15 -12.95 6.96
C VAL A 189 9.90 -14.17 6.41
N TYR A 190 9.39 -15.35 6.75
CA TYR A 190 9.70 -16.61 6.09
C TYR A 190 8.43 -17.08 5.41
N ASP A 191 8.42 -17.11 4.08
CA ASP A 191 7.23 -17.40 3.29
C ASP A 191 7.33 -18.71 2.49
N ASP A 192 6.23 -19.08 1.83
CA ASP A 192 6.04 -20.34 1.13
C ASP A 192 6.72 -20.40 -0.24
N TYR A 193 7.03 -19.25 -0.86
CA TYR A 193 7.61 -19.21 -2.21
C TYR A 193 9.10 -18.82 -2.21
N ALA A 194 9.52 -17.81 -1.45
CA ALA A 194 10.89 -17.30 -1.43
C ALA A 194 11.70 -17.72 -0.18
N GLY A 195 11.04 -18.25 0.87
CA GLY A 195 11.67 -18.53 2.14
C GLY A 195 11.95 -17.23 2.94
N TRP A 196 13.13 -17.10 3.54
CA TRP A 196 13.50 -15.90 4.29
C TRP A 196 13.59 -14.68 3.38
N ASP A 197 12.89 -13.60 3.74
CA ASP A 197 13.15 -12.30 3.14
C ASP A 197 14.53 -11.79 3.55
N ARG A 198 15.43 -11.71 2.56
CA ARG A 198 16.83 -11.29 2.71
C ARG A 198 17.16 -10.03 1.92
N LEU A 199 16.15 -9.43 1.29
CA LEU A 199 16.39 -8.21 0.53
C LEU A 199 16.89 -7.12 1.47
N PRO A 200 18.04 -6.48 1.19
CA PRO A 200 18.49 -5.36 1.98
C PRO A 200 17.47 -4.22 1.86
N PHE A 201 17.28 -3.48 2.93
CA PHE A 201 16.56 -2.22 2.85
C PHE A 201 17.45 -1.16 2.21
N VAL A 202 16.93 -0.45 1.23
CA VAL A 202 17.68 0.52 0.40
C VAL A 202 17.04 1.91 0.38
N ASP A 203 16.10 2.16 1.29
CA ASP A 203 15.33 3.37 1.51
C ASP A 203 14.10 3.53 0.60
N SER A 204 14.25 3.48 -0.71
CA SER A 204 13.15 3.74 -1.65
C SER A 204 12.18 2.57 -1.85
N LYS A 205 12.49 1.36 -1.38
CA LYS A 205 11.59 0.19 -1.41
C LYS A 205 11.14 -0.12 0.00
N GLU A 206 9.86 -0.36 0.13
CA GLU A 206 9.23 -0.52 1.42
C GLU A 206 9.36 -1.94 1.98
N PHE A 207 8.46 -2.37 2.84
CA PHE A 207 8.72 -3.42 3.78
C PHE A 207 7.93 -4.70 3.49
N TYR A 208 8.34 -5.75 4.17
CA TYR A 208 7.63 -7.01 4.23
C TYR A 208 7.68 -7.53 5.66
N ASN A 209 6.53 -7.58 6.35
CA ASN A 209 6.46 -7.95 7.76
C ASN A 209 5.33 -8.93 8.03
N ASP A 210 5.57 -9.89 8.93
CA ASP A 210 4.53 -10.77 9.47
C ASP A 210 3.57 -9.98 10.38
N PHE A 211 2.35 -10.49 10.53
CA PHE A 211 1.37 -10.00 11.51
C PHE A 211 1.70 -10.53 12.90
N ASN A 212 1.99 -9.64 13.83
CA ASN A 212 2.51 -9.95 15.15
C ASN A 212 1.70 -9.27 16.26
N ASP A 213 1.89 -9.74 17.50
CA ASP A 213 1.36 -9.09 18.70
C ASP A 213 2.46 -8.28 19.39
N TYR A 214 2.15 -7.04 19.75
CA TYR A 214 3.10 -6.12 20.38
C TYR A 214 2.62 -5.61 21.74
N THR A 215 3.55 -5.60 22.69
CA THR A 215 3.49 -4.76 23.91
C THR A 215 4.68 -3.83 23.85
N LEU A 216 4.42 -2.55 23.66
CA LEU A 216 5.43 -1.51 23.51
C LEU A 216 5.41 -0.59 24.74
N ARG A 217 6.56 -0.41 25.39
CA ARG A 217 6.79 0.52 26.47
C ARG A 217 7.77 1.58 26.02
N VAL A 218 7.31 2.83 25.98
CA VAL A 218 8.14 3.98 25.64
C VAL A 218 8.44 4.77 26.89
N GLN A 219 9.71 4.90 27.21
CA GLN A 219 10.20 5.70 28.33
C GLN A 219 10.66 7.06 27.81
N ALA A 220 9.97 8.12 28.23
CA ALA A 220 10.25 9.49 27.85
C ALA A 220 10.26 10.40 29.09
N PRO A 221 11.06 11.51 29.10
CA PRO A 221 11.11 12.45 30.23
C PRO A 221 9.75 13.12 30.51
N ALA A 222 9.63 13.75 31.65
CA ALA A 222 8.50 14.64 31.94
C ALA A 222 8.32 15.66 30.80
N ASN A 223 7.07 16.03 30.53
CA ASN A 223 6.61 16.94 29.47
C ASN A 223 6.58 16.37 28.04
N TYR A 224 7.22 15.25 27.76
CA TYR A 224 7.10 14.61 26.46
C TYR A 224 5.79 13.83 26.35
N ILE A 225 5.00 14.15 25.34
CA ILE A 225 3.85 13.33 24.92
C ILE A 225 4.36 12.26 23.95
N VAL A 226 3.80 11.07 24.06
CA VAL A 226 4.13 9.94 23.18
C VAL A 226 2.89 9.49 22.43
N TRP A 227 3.00 9.40 21.13
CA TRP A 227 2.03 8.76 20.24
C TRP A 227 2.67 7.51 19.65
N ALA A 228 1.96 6.41 19.60
CA ALA A 228 2.51 5.18 19.03
C ALA A 228 1.42 4.32 18.39
N THR A 229 1.82 3.38 17.57
CA THR A 229 0.96 2.31 17.06
C THR A 229 0.29 1.57 18.22
N GLY A 230 -0.99 1.23 18.06
CA GLY A 230 -1.75 0.48 19.05
C GLY A 230 -2.61 1.36 19.96
N THR A 231 -3.06 0.77 21.06
CA THR A 231 -3.92 1.41 22.05
C THR A 231 -3.14 1.71 23.33
N LEU A 232 -3.19 2.95 23.79
CA LEU A 232 -2.58 3.36 25.05
C LEU A 232 -3.31 2.69 26.24
N GLN A 233 -2.57 1.96 27.05
CA GLN A 233 -3.10 1.14 28.15
C GLN A 233 -3.14 1.86 29.49
N ASN A 234 -2.31 2.87 29.69
CA ASN A 234 -2.11 3.51 30.98
C ASN A 234 -2.21 5.07 30.93
N PRO A 235 -3.25 5.64 30.29
CA PRO A 235 -3.37 7.10 30.17
C PRO A 235 -3.37 7.82 31.54
N ASP A 236 -4.03 7.26 32.54
CA ASP A 236 -4.09 7.85 33.90
C ASP A 236 -2.75 7.84 34.65
N GLN A 237 -1.78 7.02 34.17
CA GLN A 237 -0.43 6.96 34.78
C GLN A 237 0.55 7.94 34.13
N VAL A 238 0.31 8.33 32.88
CA VAL A 238 1.25 9.18 32.11
C VAL A 238 0.69 10.57 31.84
N LEU A 239 -0.63 10.74 31.87
CA LEU A 239 -1.30 12.02 31.69
C LEU A 239 -1.82 12.55 33.01
N GLN A 240 -1.83 13.87 33.16
CA GLN A 240 -2.55 14.52 34.24
C GLN A 240 -4.06 14.38 34.04
N LYS A 241 -4.82 14.39 35.13
CA LYS A 241 -6.24 14.06 35.19
C LYS A 241 -7.10 14.78 34.14
N ALA A 242 -6.83 16.07 33.87
CA ALA A 242 -7.57 16.85 32.88
C ALA A 242 -7.31 16.38 31.45
N ALA A 243 -6.07 16.10 31.08
CA ALA A 243 -5.67 15.61 29.78
C ALA A 243 -6.21 14.18 29.52
N ALA A 244 -6.08 13.29 30.52
CA ALA A 244 -6.64 11.93 30.44
C ALA A 244 -8.16 11.95 30.25
N LYS A 245 -8.88 12.85 30.92
CA LYS A 245 -10.33 13.06 30.73
C LYS A 245 -10.66 13.51 29.31
N ARG A 246 -9.92 14.49 28.76
CA ARG A 246 -10.11 14.99 27.38
C ARG A 246 -9.86 13.87 26.35
N LEU A 247 -8.77 13.10 26.50
CA LEU A 247 -8.49 11.96 25.65
C LEU A 247 -9.65 10.94 25.69
N LYS A 248 -10.14 10.59 26.88
CA LYS A 248 -11.29 9.67 27.00
C LYS A 248 -12.55 10.23 26.33
N GLN A 249 -12.82 11.53 26.44
CA GLN A 249 -13.96 12.18 25.79
C GLN A 249 -13.85 12.11 24.26
N SER A 250 -12.65 12.27 23.69
CA SER A 250 -12.46 12.22 22.24
C SER A 250 -12.80 10.86 21.62
N MET A 251 -12.69 9.77 22.38
CA MET A 251 -13.00 8.41 21.89
C MET A 251 -14.47 8.19 21.51
N THR A 252 -15.36 9.08 21.93
CA THR A 252 -16.80 9.01 21.64
C THR A 252 -17.36 10.31 21.05
N SER A 253 -16.50 11.29 20.73
CA SER A 253 -16.87 12.59 20.21
C SER A 253 -16.68 12.67 18.71
N ASP A 254 -17.70 13.11 17.98
CA ASP A 254 -17.56 13.52 16.57
C ASP A 254 -16.88 14.88 16.41
N LYS A 255 -16.88 15.68 17.50
CA LYS A 255 -16.22 17.01 17.53
C LYS A 255 -14.79 16.86 17.99
N VAL A 256 -13.90 17.65 17.41
CA VAL A 256 -12.51 17.73 17.82
C VAL A 256 -12.40 18.17 19.27
N ILE A 257 -11.62 17.43 20.03
CA ILE A 257 -11.25 17.72 21.43
C ILE A 257 -9.76 18.04 21.44
N HIS A 258 -9.40 19.22 21.91
CA HIS A 258 -8.01 19.61 22.13
C HIS A 258 -7.49 18.92 23.39
N VAL A 259 -6.82 17.77 23.22
CA VAL A 259 -6.27 16.98 24.35
C VAL A 259 -5.12 17.72 24.99
N ALA A 260 -4.23 18.34 24.19
CA ALA A 260 -3.15 19.20 24.62
C ALA A 260 -3.09 20.46 23.76
N THR A 261 -3.24 21.64 24.36
CA THR A 261 -3.05 22.93 23.70
C THR A 261 -1.65 23.49 23.98
N ALA A 262 -1.17 24.46 23.17
CA ALA A 262 0.09 25.15 23.44
C ALA A 262 0.14 25.78 24.84
N ALA A 263 -1.00 26.31 25.31
CA ALA A 263 -1.11 26.88 26.68
C ALA A 263 -0.98 25.82 27.78
N ASP A 264 -1.50 24.61 27.57
CA ASP A 264 -1.34 23.48 28.48
C ASP A 264 0.11 23.00 28.54
N LEU A 265 0.77 22.93 27.39
CA LEU A 265 2.18 22.52 27.24
C LEU A 265 3.09 23.53 27.97
N ALA A 266 2.89 24.84 27.77
CA ALA A 266 3.63 25.90 28.46
C ALA A 266 3.49 25.81 30.00
N LYS A 267 2.31 25.38 30.48
CA LYS A 267 2.03 25.16 31.91
C LYS A 267 2.51 23.81 32.44
N LYS A 268 3.05 22.93 31.56
CA LYS A 268 3.44 21.55 31.90
C LYS A 268 2.29 20.77 32.57
N SER A 269 1.06 20.96 32.07
CA SER A 269 -0.17 20.42 32.67
C SER A 269 -0.73 19.19 31.90
N ILE A 270 0.05 18.60 30.98
CA ILE A 270 -0.41 17.45 30.16
C ILE A 270 0.09 16.15 30.75
N THR A 271 1.39 15.98 30.89
CA THR A 271 2.00 14.73 31.34
C THR A 271 2.28 14.74 32.83
N ASN A 272 2.29 13.57 33.46
CA ASN A 272 2.73 13.43 34.83
C ASN A 272 4.20 13.82 34.97
N GLN A 273 4.55 14.52 36.08
CA GLN A 273 5.85 15.15 36.28
C GLN A 273 6.85 14.22 36.99
N GLN A 274 6.86 12.94 36.63
CA GLN A 274 7.91 11.99 37.01
C GLN A 274 9.14 12.22 36.16
N ALA A 275 10.33 11.93 36.64
CA ALA A 275 11.56 12.07 35.89
C ALA A 275 11.50 11.36 34.53
N MET A 276 10.89 10.17 34.52
CA MET A 276 10.59 9.38 33.31
C MET A 276 9.16 8.81 33.40
N ASN A 277 8.36 9.03 32.37
CA ASN A 277 7.07 8.41 32.21
C ASN A 277 7.22 7.15 31.31
N THR A 278 6.55 6.07 31.68
CA THR A 278 6.51 4.86 30.85
C THR A 278 5.13 4.74 30.22
N TRP A 279 5.05 5.00 28.92
CA TRP A 279 3.85 4.88 28.10
C TRP A 279 3.72 3.43 27.63
N VAL A 280 2.58 2.79 27.84
CA VAL A 280 2.34 1.39 27.50
C VAL A 280 1.30 1.29 26.40
N TRP A 281 1.70 0.73 25.25
CA TRP A 281 0.86 0.53 24.09
C TRP A 281 0.74 -0.97 23.79
N THR A 282 -0.42 -1.39 23.29
CA THR A 282 -0.63 -2.77 22.82
C THR A 282 -1.25 -2.76 21.42
N ALA A 283 -0.78 -3.65 20.57
CA ALA A 283 -1.34 -3.91 19.25
C ALA A 283 -1.33 -5.41 18.98
N LYS A 284 -2.34 -5.90 18.26
CA LYS A 284 -2.49 -7.30 17.89
C LYS A 284 -2.69 -7.44 16.39
N ASP A 285 -2.15 -8.52 15.84
CA ASP A 285 -2.26 -8.82 14.41
C ASP A 285 -1.88 -7.63 13.54
N ILE A 286 -0.72 -7.03 13.82
CA ILE A 286 -0.21 -5.85 13.11
C ILE A 286 1.21 -6.08 12.62
N SER A 287 1.57 -5.44 11.51
CA SER A 287 2.85 -5.69 10.83
C SER A 287 4.03 -4.95 11.45
N ASP A 288 3.82 -3.79 12.06
CA ASP A 288 4.90 -2.96 12.65
C ASP A 288 4.38 -2.04 13.75
N VAL A 289 5.31 -1.40 14.48
CA VAL A 289 5.03 -0.37 15.48
C VAL A 289 5.96 0.82 15.31
N THR A 290 5.41 2.03 15.44
CA THR A 290 6.10 3.32 15.36
C THR A 290 5.81 4.19 16.56
N VAL A 291 6.66 5.19 16.80
CA VAL A 291 6.56 6.12 17.93
C VAL A 291 6.88 7.53 17.47
N GLY A 292 5.97 8.46 17.72
CA GLY A 292 6.26 9.90 17.71
C GLY A 292 6.33 10.44 19.13
N LEU A 293 7.25 11.37 19.41
CA LEU A 293 7.29 12.05 20.71
C LEU A 293 7.74 13.49 20.55
N SER A 294 7.13 14.38 21.36
CA SER A 294 7.43 15.81 21.38
C SER A 294 7.06 16.42 22.72
N ASP A 295 7.77 17.47 23.13
CA ASP A 295 7.45 18.27 24.31
C ASP A 295 6.61 19.52 24.00
N HIS A 296 6.38 19.82 22.71
CA HIS A 296 5.70 21.04 22.27
C HIS A 296 4.63 20.84 21.18
N TYR A 297 4.44 19.61 20.66
CA TYR A 297 3.33 19.34 19.74
C TYR A 297 2.00 19.37 20.48
N VAL A 298 1.04 20.10 19.91
CA VAL A 298 -0.35 20.05 20.34
C VAL A 298 -0.98 18.71 19.94
N TRP A 299 -2.05 18.34 20.64
CA TRP A 299 -2.72 17.07 20.43
C TRP A 299 -4.22 17.28 20.28
N ASP A 300 -4.73 17.05 19.11
CA ASP A 300 -6.15 17.05 18.78
C ASP A 300 -6.66 15.64 18.58
N ALA A 301 -7.89 15.36 18.97
CA ALA A 301 -8.48 14.06 18.79
C ALA A 301 -10.01 14.12 18.66
N ALA A 302 -10.54 13.22 17.85
CA ALA A 302 -11.97 12.93 17.75
C ALA A 302 -12.16 11.43 17.47
N SER A 303 -13.38 10.99 17.21
CA SER A 303 -13.63 9.64 16.72
C SER A 303 -14.72 9.64 15.66
N VAL A 304 -14.77 8.60 14.86
CA VAL A 304 -15.76 8.41 13.81
C VAL A 304 -16.29 6.98 13.85
N VAL A 305 -17.56 6.79 13.48
CA VAL A 305 -18.14 5.46 13.32
C VAL A 305 -17.56 4.83 12.05
N VAL A 306 -16.86 3.71 12.20
CA VAL A 306 -16.24 2.97 11.09
C VAL A 306 -16.94 1.62 10.81
N ASP A 307 -17.81 1.18 11.70
CA ASP A 307 -18.69 0.04 11.49
C ASP A 307 -20.06 0.37 12.10
N ALA A 308 -20.99 0.75 11.25
CA ALA A 308 -22.32 1.15 11.67
C ALA A 308 -23.12 -0.04 12.27
N LYS A 309 -22.89 -1.26 11.77
CA LYS A 309 -23.57 -2.47 12.23
C LYS A 309 -23.12 -2.86 13.64
N ALA A 310 -21.81 -2.84 13.87
CA ALA A 310 -21.23 -3.13 15.19
C ALA A 310 -21.19 -1.89 16.11
N LYS A 311 -21.57 -0.71 15.61
CA LYS A 311 -21.45 0.58 16.31
C LYS A 311 -20.02 0.87 16.77
N ARG A 312 -19.04 0.37 16.02
CA ARG A 312 -17.62 0.52 16.34
C ARG A 312 -17.11 1.87 15.85
N ARG A 313 -16.35 2.53 16.70
CA ARG A 313 -15.67 3.79 16.40
C ARG A 313 -14.16 3.59 16.32
N ALA A 314 -13.50 4.40 15.54
CA ALA A 314 -12.06 4.57 15.54
C ALA A 314 -11.72 6.00 15.99
N SER A 315 -10.67 6.15 16.80
CA SER A 315 -10.13 7.45 17.17
C SER A 315 -9.30 8.00 16.02
N MET A 316 -9.52 9.26 15.64
CA MET A 316 -8.64 10.04 14.79
C MET A 316 -7.92 11.07 15.64
N GLN A 317 -6.59 11.12 15.53
CA GLN A 317 -5.72 11.98 16.32
C GLN A 317 -4.77 12.75 15.42
N ALA A 318 -4.37 13.94 15.83
CA ALA A 318 -3.32 14.71 15.18
C ALA A 318 -2.33 15.25 16.23
N ALA A 319 -1.04 15.17 15.92
CA ALA A 319 0.05 15.69 16.72
C ALA A 319 0.93 16.59 15.83
N TYR A 320 1.03 17.87 16.18
CA TYR A 320 1.67 18.85 15.31
C TYR A 320 2.14 20.11 16.07
N ALA A 321 3.07 20.86 15.48
CA ALA A 321 3.46 22.17 16.01
C ALA A 321 2.31 23.17 15.86
N ASP A 322 1.99 23.94 16.91
CA ASP A 322 0.85 24.90 16.92
C ASP A 322 0.91 25.95 15.80
N SER A 323 2.10 26.21 15.26
CA SER A 323 2.30 27.09 14.10
C SER A 323 1.90 26.47 12.76
N THR A 324 1.68 25.17 12.68
CA THR A 324 1.38 24.44 11.44
C THR A 324 -0.11 24.46 11.17
N VAL A 325 -0.54 25.36 10.27
CA VAL A 325 -1.95 25.75 10.12
C VAL A 325 -2.80 24.66 9.46
N ASP A 326 -2.27 23.96 8.47
CA ASP A 326 -2.95 22.89 7.73
C ASP A 326 -3.29 21.70 8.62
N PHE A 327 -2.42 21.36 9.58
CA PHE A 327 -2.67 20.27 10.52
C PHE A 327 -3.86 20.51 11.47
N ARG A 328 -4.34 21.73 11.60
CA ARG A 328 -5.56 22.03 12.40
C ARG A 328 -6.81 21.35 11.83
N GLU A 329 -6.84 21.06 10.54
CA GLU A 329 -7.93 20.33 9.88
C GLU A 329 -7.68 18.82 9.82
N SER A 330 -6.46 18.34 10.14
CA SER A 330 -6.05 16.94 9.97
C SER A 330 -6.97 15.93 10.68
N VAL A 331 -7.49 16.26 11.87
CA VAL A 331 -8.47 15.38 12.55
C VAL A 331 -9.76 15.28 11.76
N LYS A 332 -10.27 16.38 11.18
CA LYS A 332 -11.52 16.35 10.40
C LYS A 332 -11.33 15.63 9.07
N ASN A 333 -10.21 15.91 8.39
CA ASN A 333 -9.85 15.22 7.15
C ASN A 333 -9.76 13.71 7.39
N GLY A 334 -9.01 13.29 8.42
CA GLY A 334 -8.91 11.88 8.76
C GLY A 334 -10.22 11.24 9.24
N GLN A 335 -11.10 11.98 9.96
CA GLN A 335 -12.45 11.47 10.26
C GLN A 335 -13.25 11.22 8.99
N PHE A 336 -13.17 12.14 8.02
CA PHE A 336 -13.82 11.96 6.73
C PHE A 336 -13.27 10.73 6.01
N ALA A 337 -11.94 10.61 5.88
CA ALA A 337 -11.28 9.47 5.22
C ALA A 337 -11.66 8.14 5.87
N LEU A 338 -11.52 8.01 7.20
CA LEU A 338 -11.88 6.77 7.92
C LEU A 338 -13.36 6.40 7.74
N GLY A 339 -14.25 7.40 7.77
CA GLY A 339 -15.68 7.20 7.56
C GLY A 339 -15.98 6.80 6.11
N TRP A 340 -15.40 7.49 5.15
CA TRP A 340 -15.62 7.27 3.73
C TRP A 340 -15.12 5.91 3.25
N PHE A 341 -13.90 5.54 3.60
CA PHE A 341 -13.32 4.22 3.27
C PHE A 341 -14.11 3.06 3.91
N SER A 342 -14.73 3.31 5.06
CA SER A 342 -15.51 2.30 5.80
C SER A 342 -16.95 2.15 5.31
N ASP A 343 -17.51 3.14 4.59
CA ASP A 343 -18.90 3.07 4.11
C ASP A 343 -19.03 2.06 2.97
N PRO A 344 -19.88 1.02 3.08
CA PRO A 344 -20.08 0.01 2.03
C PRO A 344 -20.47 0.58 0.66
N LYS A 345 -20.98 1.82 0.59
CA LYS A 345 -21.28 2.49 -0.67
C LYS A 345 -20.03 2.98 -1.39
N ASN A 346 -18.95 3.26 -0.66
CA ASN A 346 -17.69 3.83 -1.14
C ASN A 346 -16.62 2.73 -1.38
N TRP A 347 -15.34 3.10 -1.49
CA TRP A 347 -14.22 2.23 -1.80
C TRP A 347 -13.14 2.31 -0.71
N PRO A 348 -12.58 1.18 -0.26
CA PRO A 348 -12.99 -0.18 -0.60
C PRO A 348 -14.34 -0.56 0.00
N GLY A 349 -14.92 0.23 0.92
CA GLY A 349 -16.19 -0.04 1.57
C GLY A 349 -16.09 -1.15 2.64
N ILE A 350 -14.93 -1.25 3.27
CA ILE A 350 -14.62 -2.20 4.35
C ILE A 350 -14.35 -1.41 5.63
N PRO A 351 -14.98 -1.78 6.77
CA PRO A 351 -14.76 -1.08 8.02
C PRO A 351 -13.28 -0.96 8.39
N TYR A 352 -12.83 0.27 8.66
CA TYR A 352 -11.46 0.52 9.11
C TYR A 352 -11.07 -0.47 10.23
N PRO A 353 -10.00 -1.28 10.07
CA PRO A 353 -9.79 -2.44 10.94
C PRO A 353 -9.27 -2.09 12.33
N PHE A 354 -8.62 -0.95 12.49
CA PHE A 354 -7.88 -0.61 13.70
C PHE A 354 -8.66 0.29 14.67
N PRO A 355 -8.22 0.42 15.95
CA PRO A 355 -8.91 1.24 16.95
C PRO A 355 -8.66 2.74 16.80
N LYS A 356 -7.57 3.13 16.11
CA LYS A 356 -7.20 4.54 15.93
C LYS A 356 -6.38 4.76 14.66
N MET A 357 -6.29 6.03 14.25
CA MET A 357 -5.31 6.60 13.35
C MET A 357 -4.71 7.85 13.99
N THR A 358 -3.42 8.11 13.76
CA THR A 358 -2.75 9.33 14.21
C THR A 358 -1.99 9.96 13.05
N ALA A 359 -2.33 11.19 12.68
CA ALA A 359 -1.51 12.01 11.81
C ALA A 359 -0.47 12.73 12.67
N PHE A 360 0.79 12.41 12.44
CA PHE A 360 1.92 13.01 13.12
C PHE A 360 2.66 13.92 12.14
N GLN A 361 2.82 15.19 12.48
CA GLN A 361 3.59 16.10 11.63
C GLN A 361 5.05 15.66 11.55
N GLY A 362 5.50 15.36 10.37
CA GLY A 362 6.89 15.04 10.04
C GLY A 362 7.28 15.62 8.69
N PHE A 363 8.06 14.90 7.89
CA PHE A 363 8.54 15.34 6.58
C PHE A 363 8.63 14.21 5.54
N ALA A 364 7.89 13.10 5.73
CA ALA A 364 8.06 11.94 4.89
C ALA A 364 6.91 11.69 3.90
N ASP A 365 5.68 12.11 4.23
CA ASP A 365 4.47 11.70 3.56
C ASP A 365 4.48 10.16 3.46
N MET A 366 4.28 9.52 4.64
CA MET A 366 4.59 8.11 4.82
C MET A 366 3.60 7.43 5.75
N GLU A 367 3.20 6.23 5.37
CA GLU A 367 2.28 5.37 6.07
C GLU A 367 2.98 4.48 7.12
N TYR A 368 2.25 4.21 8.19
CA TYR A 368 2.59 3.22 9.23
C TYR A 368 1.30 2.61 9.80
N PRO A 369 1.36 1.43 10.39
CA PRO A 369 0.17 0.88 11.02
C PRO A 369 -0.39 1.82 12.09
N MET A 370 -1.61 2.34 11.88
CA MET A 370 -2.33 3.29 12.77
C MET A 370 -1.66 4.68 12.92
N MET A 371 -0.67 5.00 12.11
CA MET A 371 -0.01 6.30 12.11
C MET A 371 0.36 6.72 10.67
N VAL A 372 0.41 8.01 10.43
CA VAL A 372 1.00 8.61 9.24
C VAL A 372 1.98 9.70 9.66
N ASN A 373 3.03 9.93 8.85
CA ASN A 373 4.05 10.94 9.08
C ASN A 373 3.99 11.93 7.91
N ASP A 374 3.13 12.95 8.03
CA ASP A 374 2.80 13.87 6.95
C ASP A 374 3.61 15.17 7.02
N SER A 375 4.01 15.69 5.87
CA SER A 375 4.66 16.99 5.74
C SER A 375 3.64 18.13 5.74
N PRO A 376 3.98 19.29 6.33
CA PRO A 376 3.15 20.49 6.23
C PRO A 376 2.96 20.92 4.77
N GLN A 377 1.73 21.22 4.39
CA GLN A 377 1.37 21.64 3.05
C GLN A 377 0.76 23.04 3.03
N LYS A 378 1.05 23.82 1.98
CA LYS A 378 0.48 25.17 1.80
C LYS A 378 -0.93 25.16 1.24
N ASP A 379 -1.22 24.18 0.38
CA ASP A 379 -2.55 24.00 -0.22
C ASP A 379 -3.34 23.01 0.64
N PRO A 380 -4.47 23.43 1.24
CA PRO A 380 -5.29 22.55 2.07
C PRO A 380 -5.85 21.34 1.31
N LYS A 381 -6.12 21.45 0.01
CA LYS A 381 -6.59 20.32 -0.81
C LYS A 381 -5.48 19.30 -1.03
N PHE A 382 -4.25 19.79 -1.19
CA PHE A 382 -3.11 18.91 -1.34
C PHE A 382 -2.74 18.25 -0.01
N ALA A 383 -2.85 18.98 1.13
CA ALA A 383 -2.70 18.39 2.47
C ALA A 383 -3.70 17.24 2.71
N GLN A 384 -4.95 17.43 2.33
CA GLN A 384 -5.99 16.40 2.41
C GLN A 384 -5.69 15.22 1.48
N PHE A 385 -5.32 15.50 0.23
CA PHE A 385 -4.95 14.48 -0.76
C PHE A 385 -3.81 13.57 -0.29
N VAL A 386 -2.75 14.13 0.32
CA VAL A 386 -1.64 13.36 0.90
C VAL A 386 -2.15 12.52 2.07
N GLN A 387 -2.84 13.13 3.02
CA GLN A 387 -3.35 12.41 4.19
C GLN A 387 -4.31 11.27 3.82
N ASP A 388 -5.14 11.43 2.78
CA ASP A 388 -6.04 10.39 2.30
C ASP A 388 -5.28 9.22 1.67
N HIS A 389 -4.20 9.52 0.93
CA HIS A 389 -3.31 8.50 0.38
C HIS A 389 -2.68 7.67 1.50
N GLU A 390 -2.08 8.33 2.49
CA GLU A 390 -1.42 7.65 3.62
C GLU A 390 -2.41 6.85 4.48
N ILE A 391 -3.65 7.34 4.67
CA ILE A 391 -4.69 6.59 5.37
C ILE A 391 -5.18 5.39 4.53
N ALA A 392 -5.20 5.49 3.19
CA ALA A 392 -5.63 4.39 2.32
C ALA A 392 -4.71 3.16 2.42
N HIS A 393 -3.43 3.35 2.74
CA HIS A 393 -2.48 2.28 3.03
C HIS A 393 -2.90 1.38 4.20
N THR A 394 -3.87 1.78 5.00
CA THR A 394 -4.49 0.90 5.99
C THR A 394 -4.97 -0.41 5.39
N TYR A 395 -5.49 -0.39 4.16
CA TYR A 395 -6.04 -1.56 3.48
C TYR A 395 -4.95 -2.33 2.73
N PHE A 396 -4.00 -1.64 2.14
CA PHE A 396 -2.82 -2.12 1.46
C PHE A 396 -1.64 -1.21 1.83
N PRO A 397 -0.61 -1.67 2.57
CA PRO A 397 -0.26 -3.07 2.85
C PRO A 397 -0.74 -3.62 4.20
N PHE A 398 -1.36 -2.81 5.11
CA PHE A 398 -1.46 -3.22 6.52
C PHE A 398 -2.60 -4.19 6.81
N TYR A 399 -3.71 -4.13 6.08
CA TYR A 399 -4.79 -5.12 6.20
C TYR A 399 -4.50 -6.37 5.36
N MET A 400 -3.86 -6.20 4.20
CA MET A 400 -3.63 -7.26 3.23
C MET A 400 -2.21 -7.87 3.28
N GLY A 401 -1.29 -7.38 4.08
CA GLY A 401 0.06 -7.94 4.29
C GLY A 401 0.90 -8.06 3.01
N ILE A 402 0.96 -7.00 2.22
CA ILE A 402 1.68 -6.98 0.95
C ILE A 402 3.20 -7.10 1.15
N ASN A 403 3.87 -7.80 0.25
CA ASN A 403 5.33 -7.78 0.12
C ASN A 403 5.73 -6.60 -0.78
N GLU A 404 5.88 -5.43 -0.19
CA GLU A 404 6.19 -4.18 -0.91
C GLU A 404 7.61 -4.20 -1.48
N SER A 405 8.56 -4.86 -0.79
CA SER A 405 9.92 -5.04 -1.31
C SER A 405 9.97 -5.72 -2.68
N ARG A 406 8.90 -6.47 -3.06
CA ARG A 406 8.79 -7.15 -4.35
C ARG A 406 7.63 -6.65 -5.20
N TYR A 407 6.54 -6.24 -4.60
CA TYR A 407 5.28 -5.96 -5.31
C TYR A 407 4.62 -4.68 -4.80
N ALA A 408 5.39 -3.58 -4.72
CA ALA A 408 4.90 -2.28 -4.24
C ALA A 408 3.62 -1.81 -4.95
N TYR A 409 3.40 -2.20 -6.19
CA TYR A 409 2.19 -1.85 -6.92
C TYR A 409 0.89 -2.47 -6.34
N MET A 410 1.01 -3.54 -5.53
CA MET A 410 -0.14 -4.13 -4.83
C MET A 410 -0.51 -3.34 -3.56
N ASP A 411 0.28 -2.38 -3.20
CA ASP A 411 0.13 -1.42 -2.13
C ASP A 411 -0.14 -0.03 -2.72
N GLU A 412 0.85 0.65 -3.21
CA GLU A 412 0.82 1.99 -3.76
C GLU A 412 -0.21 2.17 -4.89
N GLY A 413 -0.35 1.16 -5.74
CA GLY A 413 -1.35 1.18 -6.80
C GLY A 413 -2.78 1.24 -6.26
N TRP A 414 -3.07 0.57 -5.14
CA TRP A 414 -4.37 0.64 -4.48
C TRP A 414 -4.55 1.93 -3.71
N ALA A 415 -3.55 2.40 -2.95
CA ALA A 415 -3.61 3.70 -2.27
C ALA A 415 -3.86 4.83 -3.29
N THR A 416 -3.14 4.83 -4.42
CA THR A 416 -3.34 5.76 -5.55
C THR A 416 -4.75 5.65 -6.15
N THR A 417 -5.32 4.46 -6.20
CA THR A 417 -6.71 4.28 -6.69
C THR A 417 -7.71 4.88 -5.72
N PHE A 418 -7.54 4.61 -4.43
CA PHE A 418 -8.45 5.11 -3.41
C PHE A 418 -8.32 6.62 -3.20
N GLU A 419 -7.12 7.20 -3.29
CA GLU A 419 -6.90 8.66 -3.20
C GLU A 419 -7.73 9.41 -4.25
N ARG A 420 -7.76 8.95 -5.51
CA ARG A 420 -8.57 9.59 -6.55
C ARG A 420 -10.07 9.44 -6.27
N LEU A 421 -10.50 8.28 -5.80
CA LEU A 421 -11.91 8.00 -5.53
C LEU A 421 -12.45 8.86 -4.37
N ILE A 422 -11.70 8.99 -3.28
CA ILE A 422 -12.09 9.85 -2.16
C ILE A 422 -12.00 11.33 -2.55
N ASN A 423 -10.95 11.75 -3.25
CA ASN A 423 -10.81 13.13 -3.73
C ASN A 423 -11.95 13.53 -4.66
N THR A 424 -12.51 12.60 -5.43
CA THR A 424 -13.73 12.84 -6.23
C THR A 424 -14.93 13.20 -5.34
N ALA A 425 -15.08 12.57 -4.18
CA ALA A 425 -16.15 12.88 -3.24
C ALA A 425 -15.94 14.22 -2.53
N GLU A 426 -14.70 14.62 -2.29
CA GLU A 426 -14.34 15.83 -1.56
C GLU A 426 -14.32 17.09 -2.42
N ASN A 427 -13.67 16.98 -3.59
CA ASN A 427 -13.34 18.14 -4.43
C ASN A 427 -14.00 18.09 -5.82
N GLY A 428 -14.76 17.03 -6.12
CA GLY A 428 -15.38 16.81 -7.42
C GLY A 428 -14.45 16.17 -8.44
N ALA A 429 -15.05 15.52 -9.46
CA ALA A 429 -14.31 14.71 -10.44
C ALA A 429 -13.24 15.51 -11.20
N ALA A 430 -13.52 16.77 -11.57
CA ALA A 430 -12.56 17.57 -12.33
C ALA A 430 -11.25 17.82 -11.55
N THR A 431 -11.35 18.19 -10.27
CA THR A 431 -10.17 18.41 -9.40
C THR A 431 -9.42 17.10 -9.14
N ALA A 432 -10.16 16.03 -8.87
CA ALA A 432 -9.56 14.71 -8.63
C ALA A 432 -8.81 14.19 -9.87
N ASP A 433 -9.39 14.37 -11.07
CA ASP A 433 -8.75 14.00 -12.33
C ASP A 433 -7.51 14.83 -12.65
N GLU A 434 -7.55 16.14 -12.34
CA GLU A 434 -6.41 17.03 -12.51
C GLU A 434 -5.23 16.59 -11.64
N PHE A 435 -5.45 16.37 -10.34
CA PHE A 435 -4.41 15.88 -9.42
C PHE A 435 -3.87 14.52 -9.86
N TYR A 436 -4.77 13.59 -10.16
CA TYR A 436 -4.38 12.25 -10.60
C TYR A 436 -3.53 12.28 -11.87
N LYS A 437 -3.95 13.03 -12.90
CA LYS A 437 -3.15 13.19 -14.12
C LYS A 437 -1.79 13.83 -13.85
N GLN A 438 -1.77 14.91 -13.07
CA GLN A 438 -0.55 15.65 -12.77
C GLN A 438 0.47 14.80 -11.99
N PHE A 439 0.03 14.12 -10.92
CA PHE A 439 0.95 13.46 -10.00
C PHE A 439 1.22 11.99 -10.33
N ARG A 440 0.28 11.31 -11.02
CA ARG A 440 0.34 9.86 -11.22
C ARG A 440 0.53 9.43 -12.68
N VAL A 441 0.16 10.24 -13.67
CA VAL A 441 0.17 9.81 -15.08
C VAL A 441 1.11 10.63 -15.95
N SER A 442 1.10 11.97 -15.85
CA SER A 442 1.77 12.86 -16.81
C SER A 442 3.27 12.63 -16.89
N ARG A 443 3.94 12.34 -15.77
CA ARG A 443 5.38 12.07 -15.76
C ARG A 443 5.70 10.84 -16.59
N TRP A 444 4.97 9.75 -16.38
CA TRP A 444 5.16 8.50 -17.11
C TRP A 444 4.85 8.64 -18.60
N ILE A 445 3.66 9.14 -18.96
CA ILE A 445 3.24 9.18 -20.36
C ILE A 445 4.08 10.13 -21.21
N ASN A 446 4.67 11.17 -20.60
CA ASN A 446 5.56 12.12 -21.27
C ASN A 446 7.03 11.68 -21.23
N ASP A 447 7.38 10.65 -20.47
CA ASP A 447 8.72 10.10 -20.42
C ASP A 447 9.00 9.28 -21.68
N ARG A 448 10.05 9.64 -22.40
CA ARG A 448 10.50 8.94 -23.63
C ARG A 448 11.58 7.90 -23.36
N SER A 449 11.92 7.67 -22.11
CA SER A 449 12.95 6.71 -21.72
C SER A 449 12.40 5.28 -21.74
N THR A 450 12.71 4.52 -22.78
CA THR A 450 12.37 3.10 -22.87
C THR A 450 13.08 2.23 -21.83
N ALA A 451 14.16 2.74 -21.20
CA ALA A 451 14.92 2.01 -20.18
C ALA A 451 14.18 1.91 -18.84
N GLU A 452 13.21 2.79 -18.59
CA GLU A 452 12.41 2.85 -17.37
C GLU A 452 11.01 2.29 -17.55
N ASP A 453 10.62 1.97 -18.79
CA ASP A 453 9.29 1.44 -19.09
C ASP A 453 9.27 -0.09 -19.00
N LEU A 454 9.21 -0.57 -17.76
CA LEU A 454 9.22 -2.00 -17.45
C LEU A 454 7.79 -2.52 -17.17
N PRO A 455 7.54 -3.82 -17.38
CA PRO A 455 6.28 -4.44 -16.98
C PRO A 455 5.98 -4.24 -15.50
N ILE A 456 4.71 -4.02 -15.14
CA ILE A 456 4.29 -3.80 -13.74
C ILE A 456 4.70 -4.97 -12.83
N ILE A 457 4.69 -6.21 -13.36
CA ILE A 457 5.06 -7.43 -12.61
C ILE A 457 6.53 -7.48 -12.22
N THR A 458 7.38 -6.59 -12.74
CA THR A 458 8.80 -6.54 -12.39
C THR A 458 8.95 -6.29 -10.88
N PRO A 459 9.71 -7.12 -10.15
CA PRO A 459 9.87 -6.94 -8.72
C PRO A 459 10.40 -5.55 -8.36
N SER A 460 9.83 -4.91 -7.34
CA SER A 460 10.20 -3.57 -6.90
C SER A 460 11.71 -3.47 -6.57
N SER A 461 12.30 -4.55 -6.02
CA SER A 461 13.74 -4.64 -5.76
C SER A 461 14.62 -4.55 -7.00
N GLU A 462 14.08 -4.82 -8.18
CA GLU A 462 14.80 -4.75 -9.47
C GLU A 462 14.56 -3.42 -10.20
N LEU A 463 13.62 -2.60 -9.73
CA LEU A 463 13.29 -1.30 -10.32
C LEU A 463 14.24 -0.21 -9.79
N ARG A 464 14.61 0.72 -10.67
CA ARG A 464 15.37 1.94 -10.37
C ARG A 464 14.48 3.16 -10.62
N ALA A 465 14.82 3.98 -11.59
CA ALA A 465 14.06 5.20 -11.93
C ALA A 465 12.59 4.92 -12.32
N GLY A 466 12.29 3.76 -12.89
CA GLY A 466 10.91 3.34 -13.21
C GLY A 466 10.05 2.91 -12.01
N TYR A 467 10.57 2.91 -10.79
CA TYR A 467 9.82 2.51 -9.61
C TYR A 467 8.55 3.34 -9.43
N GLY A 468 8.65 4.68 -9.45
CA GLY A 468 7.49 5.55 -9.27
C GLY A 468 6.39 5.35 -10.32
N ASN A 469 6.74 5.03 -11.58
CA ASN A 469 5.75 4.71 -12.60
C ASN A 469 5.05 3.38 -12.32
N ASN A 470 5.84 2.35 -11.96
CA ASN A 470 5.35 0.99 -11.80
C ASN A 470 4.66 0.72 -10.46
N ALA A 471 4.98 1.49 -9.41
CA ALA A 471 4.33 1.33 -8.11
C ALA A 471 2.98 2.07 -8.04
N TYR A 472 2.84 3.25 -8.63
CA TYR A 472 1.71 4.17 -8.45
C TYR A 472 0.75 4.24 -9.65
N GLY A 473 1.07 5.03 -10.67
CA GLY A 473 0.15 5.42 -11.75
C GLY A 473 -0.24 4.28 -12.68
N LYS A 474 0.72 3.52 -13.20
CA LYS A 474 0.44 2.42 -14.14
C LYS A 474 -0.48 1.34 -13.52
N PRO A 475 -0.20 0.80 -12.31
CA PRO A 475 -1.08 -0.17 -11.70
C PRO A 475 -2.46 0.41 -11.36
N SER A 476 -2.53 1.63 -10.85
CA SER A 476 -3.81 2.29 -10.57
C SER A 476 -4.66 2.44 -11.84
N LEU A 477 -4.08 2.84 -12.97
CA LEU A 477 -4.78 2.85 -14.26
C LEU A 477 -5.29 1.46 -14.65
N SER A 478 -4.51 0.39 -14.40
CA SER A 478 -4.98 -0.98 -14.65
C SER A 478 -6.20 -1.35 -13.80
N TYR A 479 -6.23 -0.91 -12.53
CA TYR A 479 -7.37 -1.15 -11.64
C TYR A 479 -8.60 -0.35 -12.10
N PHE A 480 -8.43 0.89 -12.56
CA PHE A 480 -9.52 1.67 -13.15
C PHE A 480 -10.02 1.07 -14.47
N ALA A 481 -9.13 0.59 -15.32
CA ALA A 481 -9.51 -0.10 -16.56
C ALA A 481 -10.28 -1.40 -16.26
N LEU A 482 -9.85 -2.18 -15.28
CA LEU A 482 -10.57 -3.39 -14.87
C LEU A 482 -11.93 -3.05 -14.24
N LYS A 483 -12.00 -1.98 -13.44
CA LYS A 483 -13.25 -1.47 -12.85
C LYS A 483 -14.25 -1.04 -13.93
N ASP A 484 -13.78 -0.34 -14.95
CA ASP A 484 -14.59 0.05 -16.10
C ASP A 484 -15.12 -1.19 -16.86
N MET A 485 -14.24 -2.14 -17.14
CA MET A 485 -14.60 -3.35 -17.87
C MET A 485 -15.62 -4.25 -17.15
N LEU A 486 -15.51 -4.39 -15.84
CA LEU A 486 -16.40 -5.23 -15.04
C LEU A 486 -17.67 -4.50 -14.56
N GLY A 487 -17.63 -3.17 -14.55
CA GLY A 487 -18.62 -2.33 -13.86
C GLY A 487 -18.43 -2.35 -12.33
N ASP A 488 -18.95 -1.31 -11.67
CA ASP A 488 -18.73 -1.05 -10.24
C ASP A 488 -19.11 -2.21 -9.32
N ASP A 489 -20.27 -2.81 -9.54
CA ASP A 489 -20.81 -3.85 -8.65
C ASP A 489 -19.97 -5.14 -8.72
N LEU A 490 -19.65 -5.60 -9.94
CA LEU A 490 -18.89 -6.84 -10.11
C LEU A 490 -17.43 -6.65 -9.70
N PHE A 491 -16.84 -5.49 -10.01
CA PHE A 491 -15.49 -5.15 -9.58
C PHE A 491 -15.40 -5.09 -8.05
N LYS A 492 -16.33 -4.39 -7.37
CA LYS A 492 -16.38 -4.31 -5.91
C LYS A 492 -16.54 -5.69 -5.26
N LYS A 493 -17.47 -6.50 -5.78
CA LYS A 493 -17.64 -7.88 -5.32
C LYS A 493 -16.33 -8.68 -5.44
N SER A 494 -15.65 -8.57 -6.55
CA SER A 494 -14.40 -9.31 -6.80
C SER A 494 -13.26 -8.82 -5.91
N LEU A 495 -13.16 -7.51 -5.69
CA LEU A 495 -12.19 -6.92 -4.76
C LEU A 495 -12.46 -7.38 -3.32
N HIS A 496 -13.72 -7.38 -2.86
CA HIS A 496 -14.10 -7.86 -1.53
C HIS A 496 -13.77 -9.35 -1.35
N GLU A 497 -13.99 -10.19 -2.36
CA GLU A 497 -13.61 -11.61 -2.32
C GLU A 497 -12.08 -11.77 -2.20
N TYR A 498 -11.30 -11.00 -2.97
CA TYR A 498 -9.85 -11.00 -2.84
C TYR A 498 -9.40 -10.59 -1.42
N MET A 499 -9.95 -9.48 -0.91
CA MET A 499 -9.61 -9.00 0.43
C MET A 499 -10.06 -9.98 1.52
N ALA A 500 -11.25 -10.57 1.42
CA ALA A 500 -11.73 -11.56 2.37
C ALA A 500 -10.87 -12.83 2.43
N ARG A 501 -10.30 -13.25 1.30
CA ARG A 501 -9.40 -14.42 1.22
C ARG A 501 -8.05 -14.17 1.87
N TRP A 502 -7.53 -12.94 1.75
CA TRP A 502 -6.12 -12.65 2.01
C TRP A 502 -5.85 -11.64 3.13
N HIS A 503 -6.85 -10.97 3.72
CA HIS A 503 -6.58 -10.10 4.87
C HIS A 503 -5.88 -10.86 6.01
N GLY A 504 -4.91 -10.19 6.64
CA GLY A 504 -4.07 -10.79 7.67
C GLY A 504 -3.13 -11.89 7.16
N LYS A 505 -2.93 -11.98 5.83
CA LYS A 505 -2.04 -12.93 5.15
C LYS A 505 -1.17 -12.20 4.12
N HIS A 506 -0.35 -12.97 3.41
CA HIS A 506 0.61 -12.46 2.43
C HIS A 506 0.22 -12.87 1.00
N PRO A 507 -0.67 -12.11 0.32
CA PRO A 507 -0.98 -12.37 -1.09
C PRO A 507 0.19 -11.99 -1.99
N ILE A 508 0.26 -12.68 -3.12
CA ILE A 508 1.15 -12.37 -4.23
C ILE A 508 0.32 -11.98 -5.46
N PRO A 509 0.92 -11.44 -6.53
CA PRO A 509 0.18 -11.02 -7.73
C PRO A 509 -0.78 -12.07 -8.29
N TRP A 510 -0.35 -13.31 -8.36
CA TRP A 510 -1.18 -14.42 -8.90
C TRP A 510 -2.40 -14.71 -8.03
N ASP A 511 -2.33 -14.46 -6.73
CA ASP A 511 -3.49 -14.58 -5.83
C ASP A 511 -4.53 -13.50 -6.14
N TYR A 512 -4.07 -12.29 -6.45
CA TYR A 512 -4.93 -11.19 -6.92
C TYR A 512 -5.56 -11.54 -8.28
N PHE A 513 -4.76 -11.88 -9.28
CA PHE A 513 -5.26 -12.22 -10.63
C PHE A 513 -6.27 -13.36 -10.60
N ASN A 514 -5.94 -14.43 -9.91
CA ASN A 514 -6.81 -15.59 -9.77
C ASN A 514 -8.07 -15.27 -8.95
N SER A 515 -7.98 -14.43 -7.91
CA SER A 515 -9.14 -14.00 -7.12
C SER A 515 -10.11 -13.17 -7.96
N MET A 516 -9.60 -12.20 -8.72
CA MET A 516 -10.44 -11.36 -9.58
C MET A 516 -11.12 -12.18 -10.67
N SER A 517 -10.39 -13.10 -11.33
CA SER A 517 -10.95 -14.00 -12.35
C SER A 517 -12.03 -14.91 -11.76
N SER A 518 -11.74 -15.60 -10.65
CA SER A 518 -12.68 -16.55 -10.06
C SER A 518 -13.93 -15.87 -9.44
N ALA A 519 -13.77 -14.70 -8.83
CA ALA A 519 -14.86 -13.97 -8.20
C ALA A 519 -15.78 -13.27 -9.23
N SER A 520 -15.22 -12.79 -10.35
CA SER A 520 -16.00 -12.23 -11.46
C SER A 520 -16.65 -13.31 -12.33
N GLY A 521 -16.14 -14.56 -12.29
CA GLY A 521 -16.56 -15.64 -13.18
C GLY A 521 -16.10 -15.44 -14.62
N GLN A 522 -15.09 -14.58 -14.86
CA GLN A 522 -14.55 -14.27 -16.17
C GLN A 522 -13.07 -14.67 -16.25
N ASP A 523 -12.61 -15.10 -17.43
CA ASP A 523 -11.19 -15.25 -17.66
C ASP A 523 -10.56 -13.89 -17.99
N LEU A 524 -9.82 -13.37 -17.01
CA LEU A 524 -9.15 -12.08 -17.08
C LEU A 524 -7.65 -12.22 -17.44
N ASN A 525 -7.15 -13.41 -17.76
CA ASN A 525 -5.74 -13.63 -18.04
C ASN A 525 -5.22 -12.76 -19.20
N TRP A 526 -6.02 -12.59 -20.26
CA TRP A 526 -5.66 -11.71 -21.37
C TRP A 526 -5.44 -10.26 -20.93
N PHE A 527 -6.28 -9.75 -20.00
CA PHE A 527 -6.19 -8.40 -19.46
C PHE A 527 -4.96 -8.25 -18.56
N PHE A 528 -4.74 -9.19 -17.63
CA PHE A 528 -3.56 -9.18 -16.77
C PHE A 528 -2.26 -9.37 -17.56
N GLN A 529 -2.25 -10.23 -18.59
CA GLN A 529 -1.11 -10.36 -19.50
C GLN A 529 -0.79 -9.03 -20.18
N ASN A 530 -1.81 -8.33 -20.66
CA ASN A 530 -1.66 -7.03 -21.32
C ASN A 530 -1.09 -5.96 -20.39
N TRP A 531 -1.66 -5.79 -19.19
CA TRP A 531 -1.28 -4.73 -18.28
C TRP A 531 -0.03 -5.01 -17.45
N PHE A 532 0.12 -6.23 -16.94
CA PHE A 532 1.15 -6.52 -15.93
C PHE A 532 2.42 -7.14 -16.52
N PHE A 533 2.34 -7.80 -17.69
CA PHE A 533 3.45 -8.56 -18.25
C PHE A 533 4.02 -7.95 -19.54
N THR A 534 3.59 -6.75 -19.91
CA THR A 534 4.12 -6.00 -21.05
C THR A 534 4.62 -4.64 -20.63
N ASN A 535 5.46 -4.05 -21.45
CA ASN A 535 5.87 -2.66 -21.36
C ASN A 535 5.07 -1.77 -22.32
N ASN A 536 3.79 -2.08 -22.55
CA ASN A 536 2.88 -1.25 -23.32
C ASN A 536 2.71 0.15 -22.68
N TYR A 537 2.16 1.08 -23.43
CA TYR A 537 1.81 2.42 -23.00
C TYR A 537 0.45 2.82 -23.58
N ILE A 538 -0.01 4.03 -23.37
CA ILE A 538 -1.32 4.51 -23.85
C ILE A 538 -1.08 5.42 -25.05
N ASP A 539 -1.55 4.97 -26.22
CA ASP A 539 -1.46 5.70 -27.49
C ASP A 539 -2.51 5.09 -28.44
N LEU A 540 -3.60 5.81 -28.65
CA LEU A 540 -4.70 5.45 -29.52
C LEU A 540 -4.71 6.38 -30.73
N ALA A 541 -5.12 5.89 -31.88
CA ALA A 541 -5.29 6.71 -33.07
C ALA A 541 -6.60 6.42 -33.79
N VAL A 542 -7.21 7.44 -34.40
CA VAL A 542 -8.30 7.25 -35.35
C VAL A 542 -7.70 6.65 -36.63
N GLY A 543 -8.05 5.38 -36.93
CA GLY A 543 -7.61 4.72 -38.14
C GLY A 543 -8.39 5.18 -39.36
N ALA A 544 -9.48 4.50 -39.72
CA ALA A 544 -10.33 4.84 -40.86
C ALA A 544 -11.78 5.08 -40.42
N VAL A 545 -12.44 6.04 -41.08
CA VAL A 545 -13.88 6.29 -40.97
C VAL A 545 -14.51 6.07 -42.35
N ASN A 546 -15.32 5.02 -42.49
CA ASN A 546 -15.99 4.62 -43.72
C ASN A 546 -17.49 4.50 -43.46
N GLY A 547 -18.27 5.52 -43.83
CA GLY A 547 -19.71 5.58 -43.56
C GLY A 547 -19.99 5.54 -42.05
N THR A 548 -20.55 4.44 -41.56
CA THR A 548 -20.84 4.19 -40.14
C THR A 548 -19.80 3.29 -39.48
N THR A 549 -18.68 2.98 -40.10
CA THR A 549 -17.64 2.16 -39.53
C THR A 549 -16.42 3.00 -39.17
N LEU A 550 -16.07 3.01 -37.89
CA LEU A 550 -14.86 3.59 -37.37
C LEU A 550 -13.88 2.49 -36.98
N THR A 551 -12.63 2.61 -37.39
CA THR A 551 -11.53 1.81 -36.80
C THR A 551 -10.67 2.66 -35.91
N VAL A 552 -10.31 2.12 -34.74
CA VAL A 552 -9.39 2.72 -33.77
C VAL A 552 -8.18 1.82 -33.65
N GLN A 553 -6.99 2.39 -33.82
CA GLN A 553 -5.72 1.70 -33.64
C GLN A 553 -5.24 1.89 -32.21
N ASN A 554 -4.76 0.82 -31.59
CA ASN A 554 -4.09 0.86 -30.29
C ASN A 554 -2.57 0.73 -30.54
N ILE A 555 -1.92 1.86 -30.72
CA ILE A 555 -0.49 1.95 -31.02
C ILE A 555 0.33 1.54 -29.79
N GLY A 556 -0.02 2.09 -28.62
CA GLY A 556 0.67 1.84 -27.37
C GLY A 556 0.46 0.44 -26.80
N GLY A 557 -0.72 -0.13 -27.00
CA GLY A 557 -1.01 -1.54 -26.72
C GLY A 557 -1.74 -1.83 -25.41
N PHE A 558 -1.80 -0.92 -24.44
CA PHE A 558 -2.62 -1.17 -23.25
C PHE A 558 -4.11 -1.20 -23.57
N ALA A 559 -4.81 -2.13 -22.96
CA ALA A 559 -6.26 -2.27 -23.06
C ALA A 559 -6.94 -1.22 -22.16
N VAL A 560 -7.11 -0.01 -22.69
CA VAL A 560 -7.71 1.12 -22.00
C VAL A 560 -9.16 1.36 -22.43
N PRO A 561 -10.04 1.89 -21.56
CA PRO A 561 -11.32 2.44 -21.96
C PRO A 561 -11.11 3.80 -22.66
N PHE A 562 -12.04 4.18 -23.54
CA PHE A 562 -12.05 5.48 -24.19
C PHE A 562 -13.44 5.85 -24.68
N ASP A 563 -13.67 7.14 -24.87
CA ASP A 563 -14.89 7.66 -25.46
C ASP A 563 -14.66 8.09 -26.90
N VAL A 564 -15.59 7.76 -27.78
CA VAL A 564 -15.66 8.24 -29.15
C VAL A 564 -16.68 9.39 -29.18
N VAL A 565 -16.19 10.62 -29.26
CA VAL A 565 -17.03 11.82 -29.43
C VAL A 565 -17.24 12.06 -30.92
N VAL A 566 -18.50 12.01 -31.38
CA VAL A 566 -18.86 12.11 -32.78
C VAL A 566 -19.77 13.30 -33.02
N GLU A 567 -19.49 14.10 -34.05
CA GLU A 567 -20.45 14.98 -34.70
C GLU A 567 -20.87 14.33 -36.02
N TYR A 568 -22.18 14.15 -36.21
CA TYR A 568 -22.73 13.55 -37.40
C TYR A 568 -22.97 14.57 -38.51
N ALA A 569 -23.18 14.12 -39.75
CA ALA A 569 -23.44 14.96 -40.91
C ALA A 569 -24.71 15.86 -40.75
N ASP A 570 -25.68 15.43 -39.94
CA ASP A 570 -26.89 16.19 -39.63
C ASP A 570 -26.70 17.20 -38.48
N GLY A 571 -25.47 17.36 -37.95
CA GLY A 571 -25.13 18.27 -36.85
C GLY A 571 -25.41 17.71 -35.44
N SER A 572 -26.03 16.54 -35.31
CA SER A 572 -26.23 15.89 -34.01
C SER A 572 -24.90 15.35 -33.46
N LYS A 573 -24.80 15.26 -32.12
CA LYS A 573 -23.59 14.76 -31.44
C LYS A 573 -23.90 13.56 -30.56
N ALA A 574 -22.92 12.68 -30.40
CA ALA A 574 -22.98 11.57 -29.47
C ALA A 574 -21.60 11.29 -28.86
N THR A 575 -21.60 10.71 -27.66
CA THR A 575 -20.43 10.11 -27.04
C THR A 575 -20.69 8.62 -26.88
N LEU A 576 -19.81 7.80 -27.43
CA LEU A 576 -19.93 6.34 -27.42
C LEU A 576 -18.78 5.79 -26.58
N HIS A 577 -19.10 5.35 -25.37
CA HIS A 577 -18.12 4.74 -24.47
C HIS A 577 -17.69 3.37 -24.97
N GLN A 578 -16.39 3.08 -24.90
CA GLN A 578 -15.77 1.81 -25.21
C GLN A 578 -15.02 1.31 -24.00
N SER A 579 -15.47 0.20 -23.41
CA SER A 579 -14.76 -0.44 -22.30
C SER A 579 -13.51 -1.19 -22.81
N PRO A 580 -12.57 -1.55 -21.94
CA PRO A 580 -11.39 -2.34 -22.32
C PRO A 580 -11.72 -3.67 -23.03
N ALA A 581 -12.92 -4.21 -22.85
CA ALA A 581 -13.36 -5.44 -23.49
C ALA A 581 -13.28 -5.38 -25.05
N VAL A 582 -13.33 -4.19 -25.64
CA VAL A 582 -13.19 -4.00 -27.08
C VAL A 582 -11.85 -4.54 -27.61
N TRP A 583 -10.82 -4.60 -26.77
CA TRP A 583 -9.47 -5.06 -27.08
C TRP A 583 -9.27 -6.58 -26.90
N GLN A 584 -10.26 -7.30 -26.35
CA GLN A 584 -10.09 -8.73 -26.03
C GLN A 584 -9.81 -9.59 -27.27
N ALA A 585 -10.53 -9.35 -28.36
CA ALA A 585 -10.38 -10.12 -29.61
C ALA A 585 -9.14 -9.69 -30.42
N ASN A 586 -8.82 -8.39 -30.40
CA ASN A 586 -7.65 -7.83 -31.07
C ASN A 586 -7.12 -6.64 -30.28
N GLN A 587 -5.95 -6.81 -29.68
CA GLN A 587 -5.35 -5.79 -28.80
C GLN A 587 -4.80 -4.57 -29.57
N ARG A 588 -4.80 -4.58 -30.90
CA ARG A 588 -4.22 -3.53 -31.73
C ARG A 588 -5.23 -2.78 -32.62
N LEU A 589 -6.42 -3.34 -32.80
CA LEU A 589 -7.43 -2.75 -33.67
C LEU A 589 -8.84 -3.00 -33.13
N ALA A 590 -9.59 -1.94 -32.94
CA ALA A 590 -11.02 -2.00 -32.64
C ALA A 590 -11.85 -1.48 -33.82
N THR A 591 -12.98 -2.13 -34.10
CA THR A 591 -13.96 -1.67 -35.07
C THR A 591 -15.25 -1.28 -34.36
N ILE A 592 -15.67 -0.03 -34.52
CA ILE A 592 -16.81 0.55 -33.83
C ILE A 592 -17.88 0.92 -34.86
N THR A 593 -19.11 0.50 -34.64
CA THR A 593 -20.25 0.87 -35.46
C THR A 593 -20.85 2.17 -34.94
N LEU A 594 -20.81 3.22 -35.74
CA LEU A 594 -21.43 4.50 -35.46
C LEU A 594 -22.93 4.47 -35.84
N PRO A 595 -23.83 5.09 -35.09
CA PRO A 595 -25.24 5.16 -35.42
C PRO A 595 -25.55 5.83 -36.77
N LYS A 596 -24.71 6.80 -37.18
CA LYS A 596 -24.84 7.56 -38.41
C LYS A 596 -23.45 7.85 -39.01
N ALA A 597 -23.39 8.32 -40.25
CA ALA A 597 -22.14 8.78 -40.85
C ALA A 597 -21.58 9.98 -40.07
N ALA A 598 -20.30 9.90 -39.72
CA ALA A 598 -19.62 10.93 -38.98
C ALA A 598 -19.15 12.08 -39.86
N LYS A 599 -19.24 13.30 -39.36
CA LYS A 599 -18.58 14.50 -39.86
C LYS A 599 -17.22 14.72 -39.17
N THR A 600 -17.18 14.54 -37.85
CA THR A 600 -15.93 14.54 -37.08
C THR A 600 -15.96 13.43 -36.04
N VAL A 601 -14.77 12.94 -35.69
CA VAL A 601 -14.55 11.97 -34.60
C VAL A 601 -13.38 12.47 -33.74
N ALA A 602 -13.50 12.34 -32.42
CA ALA A 602 -12.42 12.55 -31.48
C ALA A 602 -12.40 11.44 -30.44
N LEU A 603 -11.23 10.91 -30.12
CA LEU A 603 -11.01 9.96 -29.03
C LEU A 603 -10.67 10.72 -27.74
N GLN A 604 -11.26 10.32 -26.62
CA GLN A 604 -11.02 10.91 -25.31
C GLN A 604 -10.78 9.78 -24.28
N GLY A 605 -9.63 9.80 -23.62
CA GLY A 605 -9.22 8.79 -22.63
C GLY A 605 -9.49 9.18 -21.17
N GLY A 606 -9.97 10.39 -20.88
CA GLY A 606 -10.15 10.85 -19.50
C GLY A 606 -8.84 10.88 -18.72
N ILE A 607 -8.72 10.04 -17.68
CA ILE A 607 -7.47 9.88 -16.90
C ILE A 607 -6.42 9.02 -17.63
N PHE A 608 -6.81 8.27 -18.65
CA PHE A 608 -5.92 7.48 -19.50
C PHE A 608 -5.31 8.42 -20.55
N MET A 609 -4.32 9.21 -20.11
CA MET A 609 -3.66 10.20 -20.97
C MET A 609 -2.98 9.52 -22.15
N ASP A 610 -3.16 10.09 -23.33
CA ASP A 610 -2.58 9.58 -24.57
C ASP A 610 -1.20 10.19 -24.85
N ALA A 611 -0.25 9.38 -25.29
CA ALA A 611 1.10 9.83 -25.60
C ALA A 611 1.19 10.71 -26.87
N ASN A 612 0.18 10.63 -27.76
CA ASN A 612 0.12 11.39 -29.02
C ASN A 612 -1.31 11.82 -29.40
N GLU A 613 -1.84 12.82 -28.73
CA GLU A 613 -3.21 13.32 -28.97
C GLU A 613 -3.47 13.87 -30.40
N LYS A 614 -2.41 14.00 -31.25
CA LYS A 614 -2.55 14.59 -32.59
C LYS A 614 -3.28 13.71 -33.58
N ASP A 615 -3.26 12.40 -33.41
CA ASP A 615 -3.92 11.39 -34.25
C ASP A 615 -5.22 10.85 -33.65
N ASN A 616 -5.64 11.42 -32.51
CA ASN A 616 -6.91 11.13 -31.85
C ASN A 616 -8.12 11.78 -32.52
N THR A 617 -7.95 12.50 -33.63
CA THR A 617 -9.05 13.22 -34.29
C THR A 617 -9.11 12.91 -35.79
N TRP A 618 -10.33 12.91 -36.31
CA TRP A 618 -10.61 12.80 -37.73
C TRP A 618 -11.75 13.75 -38.13
N ALA A 619 -11.65 14.31 -39.32
CA ALA A 619 -12.73 15.12 -39.93
C ALA A 619 -12.91 14.70 -41.40
N GLN A 620 -14.17 14.65 -41.83
CA GLN A 620 -14.53 14.44 -43.23
C GLN A 620 -13.98 15.61 -44.07
N ARG A 621 -13.20 15.28 -45.09
CA ARG A 621 -12.64 16.26 -46.04
C ARG A 621 -13.65 16.64 -47.11
#